data_16e0ad03f3e18e1c406e35150dc86651
#
_entry.id   16e0ad03f3e18e1c406e35150dc86651
#
_cell.length_a   1.000
_cell.length_b   1.000
_cell.length_c   1.000
_cell.angle_alpha   90.00
_cell.angle_beta   90.00
_cell.angle_gamma   90.00
#
_symmetry.space_group_name_H-M   'P 1'
#
loop_
_entity.id
_entity.type
_entity.pdbx_description
1 polymer ?
#
loop_
_entity_poly.entity_id
_entity_poly.type
_entity_poly.pdbx_seq_one_letter_code
_entity_poly.pdbx_strand_id
1 'polypeptide(L)'
;MSQNTSKMSFFTNLFGNSEEGNSSKVAWRMLTDLGQLNELIEASYQQPVLIFKHSTRCSISRFALKNFENEYAFSKEELQPYFLDLLEYRSISNEIANRFDVMHQSPQILLIKEGKCVYDESHDGIEVEGLKRFL
;
A
#
# COMPACT_ATOMS: atom_id res chain seq x y z
N MET A 1 -18.39 14.03 9.08
CA MET A 1 -18.88 14.09 9.08
C MET A 1 -18.79 14.10 8.70
N SER A 2 -18.49 13.73 9.33
CA SER A 2 -18.80 13.68 9.38
C SER A 2 -18.65 13.53 9.27
N GLN A 3 -18.41 13.35 9.83
CA GLN A 3 -18.71 13.31 10.09
C GLN A 3 -18.61 13.16 10.07
N ASN A 4 -18.52 12.91 10.57
CA ASN A 4 -18.86 12.90 10.80
C ASN A 4 -18.63 12.75 10.91
N THR A 5 -18.26 12.55 11.40
CA THR A 5 -18.48 12.53 11.81
C THR A 5 -18.29 12.45 12.05
N SER A 6 -18.00 12.28 12.54
CA SER A 6 -18.18 12.28 12.99
C SER A 6 -18.06 12.03 13.27
N LYS A 7 -17.97 11.86 13.66
CA LYS A 7 -18.20 11.64 14.13
C LYS A 7 -17.97 11.14 14.27
N MET A 8 -17.81 10.82 14.63
CA MET A 8 -17.95 10.42 14.99
C MET A 8 -17.43 10.18 15.23
N SER A 9 -17.13 9.92 15.65
CA SER A 9 -16.97 9.79 16.11
C SER A 9 -16.53 9.73 16.60
N PHE A 10 -16.28 9.58 17.08
CA PHE A 10 -16.21 9.62 17.71
C PHE A 10 -16.00 9.05 18.03
N PHE A 11 -16.01 8.67 18.26
CA PHE A 11 -16.24 8.20 18.58
C PHE A 11 -15.86 7.55 18.51
N THR A 12 -15.86 7.32 18.67
CA THR A 12 -15.74 6.81 18.61
C THR A 12 -15.12 6.60 18.68
N ASN A 13 -15.06 6.50 19.19
CA ASN A 13 -14.69 6.41 19.27
C ASN A 13 -14.16 6.15 19.73
N LEU A 14 -14.06 5.94 20.19
CA LEU A 14 -13.89 5.77 20.53
C LEU A 14 -13.39 5.15 20.47
N PHE A 15 -13.47 4.61 20.47
CA PHE A 15 -13.29 4.10 20.05
C PHE A 15 -12.45 3.87 19.62
N GLY A 16 -12.42 3.59 19.83
CA GLY A 16 -11.96 3.41 19.32
C GLY A 16 -11.26 3.16 18.76
N ASN A 17 -11.23 2.70 18.79
CA ASN A 17 -10.85 2.48 18.10
C ASN A 17 -10.33 2.39 17.39
N SER A 18 -10.22 1.66 17.58
CA SER A 18 -10.01 1.55 16.77
C SER A 18 -9.66 2.01 15.97
N GLU A 19 -9.84 1.89 16.06
CA GLU A 19 -9.63 2.29 15.15
C GLU A 19 -8.45 2.77 14.72
N GLU A 20 -7.62 2.35 14.92
CA GLU A 20 -6.41 2.61 14.68
C GLU A 20 -5.92 2.71 13.35
N GLY A 21 -5.83 1.85 12.61
CA GLY A 21 -5.47 1.96 11.25
C GLY A 21 -6.12 3.09 10.53
N ASN A 22 -7.15 3.57 11.10
CA ASN A 22 -7.90 4.65 10.51
C ASN A 22 -7.20 5.99 10.53
N SER A 23 -6.07 6.06 11.24
CA SER A 23 -5.33 7.32 11.31
C SER A 23 -4.41 7.52 10.11
N SER A 24 -4.29 6.54 9.24
CA SER A 24 -3.43 6.65 8.07
C SER A 24 -3.94 7.67 7.07
N LYS A 25 -3.03 8.46 6.51
CA LYS A 25 -3.35 9.39 5.44
C LYS A 25 -3.54 8.68 4.10
N VAL A 26 -3.14 7.42 4.02
CA VAL A 26 -3.14 6.67 2.77
C VAL A 26 -4.43 5.87 2.66
N ALA A 27 -5.13 6.07 1.56
CA ALA A 27 -6.38 5.33 1.31
C ALA A 27 -6.05 3.97 0.70
N TRP A 28 -5.49 3.10 1.52
CA TRP A 28 -5.07 1.77 1.07
C TRP A 28 -6.23 0.93 0.58
N ARG A 29 -6.05 0.29 -0.57
CA ARG A 29 -6.93 -0.77 -1.01
C ARG A 29 -6.29 -2.09 -0.63
N MET A 30 -7.02 -2.94 0.08
CA MET A 30 -6.45 -4.19 0.59
C MET A 30 -6.45 -5.24 -0.51
N LEU A 31 -5.29 -5.87 -0.73
CA LEU A 31 -5.17 -7.00 -1.65
C LEU A 31 -5.50 -8.27 -0.89
N THR A 32 -6.62 -8.87 -1.20
CA THR A 32 -7.10 -10.06 -0.51
C THR A 32 -7.50 -11.18 -1.48
N ASP A 33 -7.37 -10.94 -2.78
CA ASP A 33 -7.83 -11.87 -3.80
C ASP A 33 -6.93 -11.76 -5.03
N LEU A 34 -6.58 -12.92 -5.60
CA LEU A 34 -5.71 -12.95 -6.78
C LEU A 34 -6.31 -12.20 -7.98
N GLY A 35 -7.64 -12.20 -8.09
CA GLY A 35 -8.30 -11.48 -9.18
C GLY A 35 -8.03 -9.99 -9.17
N GLN A 36 -7.74 -9.45 -7.99
CA GLN A 36 -7.42 -8.01 -7.90
C GLN A 36 -6.12 -7.66 -8.61
N LEU A 37 -5.22 -8.62 -8.80
CA LEU A 37 -3.99 -8.36 -9.54
C LEU A 37 -4.30 -8.01 -10.99
N ASN A 38 -5.26 -8.69 -11.60
CA ASN A 38 -5.68 -8.35 -12.95
C ASN A 38 -6.28 -6.95 -13.00
N GLU A 39 -7.07 -6.60 -11.97
CA GLU A 39 -7.70 -5.29 -11.89
C GLU A 39 -6.66 -4.19 -11.77
N LEU A 40 -5.67 -4.38 -10.90
CA LEU A 40 -4.67 -3.33 -10.72
C LEU A 40 -3.75 -3.19 -11.92
N ILE A 41 -3.49 -4.31 -12.64
CA ILE A 41 -2.72 -4.23 -13.87
C ILE A 41 -3.46 -3.38 -14.91
N GLU A 42 -4.77 -3.63 -15.06
CA GLU A 42 -5.59 -2.82 -15.96
C GLU A 42 -5.59 -1.36 -15.54
N ALA A 43 -5.75 -1.11 -14.23
CA ALA A 43 -5.75 0.25 -13.71
C ALA A 43 -4.42 0.96 -13.97
N SER A 44 -3.32 0.21 -14.01
CA SER A 44 -2.00 0.79 -14.19
C SER A 44 -1.80 1.41 -15.56
N TYR A 45 -2.68 1.11 -16.51
CA TYR A 45 -2.65 1.76 -17.82
C TYR A 45 -3.31 3.13 -17.79
N GLN A 46 -4.08 3.41 -16.74
CA GLN A 46 -4.75 4.71 -16.58
C GLN A 46 -4.00 5.62 -15.61
N GLN A 47 -3.40 5.06 -14.58
CA GLN A 47 -2.65 5.82 -13.59
C GLN A 47 -1.69 4.90 -12.86
N PRO A 48 -0.64 5.45 -12.26
CA PRO A 48 0.32 4.61 -11.52
C PRO A 48 -0.34 3.91 -10.34
N VAL A 49 0.11 2.68 -10.08
CA VAL A 49 -0.40 1.86 -8.99
C VAL A 49 0.77 1.49 -8.09
N LEU A 50 0.57 1.61 -6.79
CA LEU A 50 1.57 1.25 -5.79
C LEU A 50 1.11 0.00 -5.06
N ILE A 51 2.05 -0.93 -4.83
CA ILE A 51 1.80 -2.08 -3.97
C ILE A 51 2.78 -2.00 -2.82
N PHE A 52 2.27 -2.07 -1.59
CA PHE A 52 3.10 -2.13 -0.39
C PHE A 52 2.93 -3.52 0.22
N LYS A 53 4.02 -4.30 0.23
CA LYS A 53 4.04 -5.63 0.86
C LYS A 53 4.50 -5.46 2.31
N HIS A 54 3.64 -5.85 3.24
CA HIS A 54 3.86 -5.64 4.66
C HIS A 54 3.81 -6.95 5.43
N SER A 55 4.70 -7.09 6.41
CA SER A 55 4.66 -8.21 7.35
C SER A 55 4.28 -7.67 8.73
N THR A 56 3.12 -8.09 9.23
CA THR A 56 2.62 -7.61 10.52
C THR A 56 3.47 -8.08 11.69
N ARG A 57 4.32 -9.10 11.49
CA ARG A 57 5.17 -9.64 12.54
C ARG A 57 6.58 -9.06 12.56
N CYS A 58 6.89 -8.20 11.60
CA CYS A 58 8.24 -7.66 11.45
C CYS A 58 8.28 -6.21 11.89
N SER A 59 9.11 -5.91 12.88
CA SER A 59 9.20 -4.53 13.38
C SER A 59 9.77 -3.59 12.32
N ILE A 60 10.70 -4.09 11.49
CA ILE A 60 11.26 -3.30 10.40
C ILE A 60 10.15 -2.92 9.42
N SER A 61 9.27 -3.86 9.13
CA SER A 61 8.15 -3.60 8.22
C SER A 61 7.18 -2.57 8.79
N ARG A 62 6.88 -2.68 10.09
CA ARG A 62 5.98 -1.72 10.75
C ARG A 62 6.57 -0.32 10.75
N PHE A 63 7.86 -0.23 10.99
CA PHE A 63 8.55 1.06 11.00
C PHE A 63 8.56 1.69 9.60
N ALA A 64 8.87 0.88 8.59
CA ALA A 64 8.88 1.35 7.21
C ALA A 64 7.49 1.83 6.78
N LEU A 65 6.46 1.08 7.14
CA LEU A 65 5.09 1.46 6.81
C LEU A 65 4.70 2.79 7.45
N LYS A 66 5.02 2.94 8.73
CA LYS A 66 4.67 4.16 9.44
C LYS A 66 5.35 5.37 8.84
N ASN A 67 6.65 5.26 8.54
CA ASN A 67 7.39 6.35 7.93
C ASN A 67 6.84 6.68 6.56
N PHE A 68 6.53 5.66 5.78
CA PHE A 68 5.99 5.84 4.44
C PHE A 68 4.65 6.57 4.51
N GLU A 69 3.77 6.14 5.41
CA GLU A 69 2.46 6.77 5.56
C GLU A 69 2.56 8.21 6.01
N ASN A 70 3.52 8.51 6.89
CA ASN A 70 3.70 9.87 7.38
C ASN A 70 4.11 10.84 6.26
N GLU A 71 4.87 10.36 5.29
CA GLU A 71 5.38 11.21 4.22
C GLU A 71 4.51 11.20 2.97
N TYR A 72 3.51 10.35 2.95
CA TYR A 72 2.66 10.17 1.77
C TYR A 72 1.78 11.41 1.59
N ALA A 73 1.81 11.98 0.38
CA ALA A 73 1.04 13.18 0.08
C ALA A 73 0.47 13.16 -1.34
N PHE A 74 0.32 11.99 -1.93
CA PHE A 74 -0.23 11.87 -3.29
C PHE A 74 -1.74 11.81 -3.23
N SER A 75 -2.40 12.44 -4.21
CA SER A 75 -3.84 12.28 -4.38
C SER A 75 -4.11 10.93 -5.04
N LYS A 76 -5.36 10.50 -4.99
CA LYS A 76 -5.71 9.23 -5.63
C LYS A 76 -5.66 9.30 -7.16
N GLU A 77 -5.66 10.51 -7.71
CA GLU A 77 -5.46 10.70 -9.13
C GLU A 77 -3.99 10.54 -9.52
N GLU A 78 -3.09 10.83 -8.57
CA GLU A 78 -1.67 10.70 -8.82
C GLU A 78 -1.16 9.28 -8.62
N LEU A 79 -1.72 8.57 -7.65
CA LEU A 79 -1.23 7.24 -7.30
C LEU A 79 -2.33 6.44 -6.60
N GLN A 80 -2.51 5.20 -7.02
CA GLN A 80 -3.50 4.31 -6.46
C GLN A 80 -2.78 3.31 -5.54
N PRO A 81 -2.93 3.39 -4.21
CA PRO A 81 -2.16 2.55 -3.29
C PRO A 81 -2.89 1.27 -2.90
N TYR A 82 -2.19 0.15 -3.02
CA TYR A 82 -2.66 -1.17 -2.61
C TYR A 82 -1.77 -1.71 -1.50
N PHE A 83 -2.40 -2.36 -0.53
CA PHE A 83 -1.72 -2.89 0.65
C PHE A 83 -1.85 -4.40 0.69
N LEU A 84 -0.74 -5.09 0.89
CA LEU A 84 -0.73 -6.55 1.00
C LEU A 84 -0.16 -6.98 2.34
N ASP A 85 -0.97 -7.68 3.13
CA ASP A 85 -0.49 -8.40 4.30
C ASP A 85 0.05 -9.73 3.80
N LEU A 86 1.35 -9.83 3.62
CA LEU A 86 1.93 -10.97 2.94
C LEU A 86 1.86 -12.26 3.77
N LEU A 87 1.73 -12.15 5.09
CA LEU A 87 1.60 -13.34 5.92
C LEU A 87 0.24 -14.00 5.74
N GLU A 88 -0.79 -13.17 5.62
CA GLU A 88 -2.15 -13.66 5.41
C GLU A 88 -2.35 -14.12 3.97
N TYR A 89 -1.77 -13.41 3.00
CA TYR A 89 -2.02 -13.65 1.58
C TYR A 89 -0.73 -13.97 0.84
N ARG A 90 -0.06 -15.02 1.29
CA ARG A 90 1.23 -15.42 0.76
C ARG A 90 1.18 -15.74 -0.73
N SER A 91 0.09 -16.36 -1.20
CA SER A 91 -0.02 -16.71 -2.61
C SER A 91 -0.09 -15.46 -3.49
N ILE A 92 -0.71 -14.39 -2.99
CA ILE A 92 -0.75 -13.14 -3.73
C ILE A 92 0.66 -12.53 -3.79
N SER A 93 1.39 -12.57 -2.67
CA SER A 93 2.75 -12.07 -2.63
C SER A 93 3.64 -12.82 -3.63
N ASN A 94 3.51 -14.14 -3.70
CA ASN A 94 4.28 -14.94 -4.65
C ASN A 94 3.93 -14.60 -6.09
N GLU A 95 2.65 -14.40 -6.35
CA GLU A 95 2.20 -14.07 -7.70
C GLU A 95 2.70 -12.69 -8.14
N ILE A 96 2.78 -11.74 -7.20
CA ILE A 96 3.32 -10.42 -7.51
C ILE A 96 4.79 -10.55 -7.96
N ALA A 97 5.58 -11.32 -7.22
CA ALA A 97 6.99 -11.53 -7.58
C ALA A 97 7.10 -12.14 -8.98
N ASN A 98 6.26 -13.11 -9.25
CA ASN A 98 6.25 -13.81 -10.52
C ASN A 98 5.77 -12.93 -11.67
N ARG A 99 4.64 -12.27 -11.46
CA ARG A 99 3.98 -11.49 -12.50
C ARG A 99 4.81 -10.28 -12.93
N PHE A 100 5.48 -9.64 -11.96
CA PHE A 100 6.23 -8.41 -12.23
C PHE A 100 7.74 -8.64 -12.30
N ASP A 101 8.17 -9.89 -12.16
CA ASP A 101 9.58 -10.27 -12.23
C ASP A 101 10.42 -9.47 -11.24
N VAL A 102 9.96 -9.41 -10.00
CA VAL A 102 10.64 -8.69 -8.92
C VAL A 102 10.87 -9.66 -7.78
N MET A 103 12.13 -9.83 -7.39
CA MET A 103 12.46 -10.75 -6.30
C MET A 103 11.72 -10.33 -5.03
N HIS A 104 11.10 -11.31 -4.39
CA HIS A 104 10.34 -11.04 -3.17
C HIS A 104 11.25 -10.50 -2.06
N GLN A 105 10.82 -9.43 -1.42
CA GLN A 105 11.42 -8.87 -0.22
C GLN A 105 10.30 -8.40 0.68
N SER A 106 10.60 -8.16 1.96
CA SER A 106 9.61 -7.66 2.91
C SER A 106 10.30 -6.84 3.98
N PRO A 107 9.89 -5.59 4.21
CA PRO A 107 8.87 -4.85 3.46
C PRO A 107 9.36 -4.46 2.07
N GLN A 108 8.41 -4.27 1.16
CA GLN A 108 8.78 -3.93 -0.21
C GLN A 108 7.66 -3.09 -0.84
N ILE A 109 8.07 -2.11 -1.65
CA ILE A 109 7.11 -1.37 -2.48
C ILE A 109 7.41 -1.64 -3.95
N LEU A 110 6.34 -1.68 -4.75
CA LEU A 110 6.45 -1.81 -6.20
C LEU A 110 5.57 -0.73 -6.83
N LEU A 111 6.11 -0.03 -7.81
CA LEU A 111 5.35 0.95 -8.57
C LEU A 111 5.07 0.38 -9.94
N ILE A 112 3.79 0.26 -10.27
CA ILE A 112 3.33 -0.39 -11.49
C ILE A 112 2.78 0.66 -12.43
N LYS A 113 3.31 0.69 -13.66
CA LYS A 113 2.83 1.59 -14.71
C LYS A 113 2.75 0.80 -16.00
N GLU A 114 1.61 0.90 -16.68
CA GLU A 114 1.39 0.22 -17.96
C GLU A 114 1.72 -1.27 -17.87
N GLY A 115 1.29 -1.88 -16.77
CA GLY A 115 1.42 -3.31 -16.57
C GLY A 115 2.78 -3.79 -16.12
N LYS A 116 3.72 -2.89 -15.89
CA LYS A 116 5.10 -3.25 -15.54
C LYS A 116 5.54 -2.59 -14.24
N CYS A 117 6.41 -3.28 -13.51
CA CYS A 117 7.04 -2.67 -12.34
C CYS A 117 8.17 -1.78 -12.82
N VAL A 118 8.00 -0.47 -12.65
CA VAL A 118 9.01 0.50 -13.11
C VAL A 118 9.96 0.91 -11.99
N TYR A 119 9.61 0.60 -10.76
CA TYR A 119 10.44 0.94 -9.60
C TYR A 119 10.05 0.05 -8.43
N ASP A 120 11.03 -0.47 -7.73
CA ASP A 120 10.76 -1.21 -6.50
C ASP A 120 11.86 -0.87 -5.49
N GLU A 121 11.53 -1.02 -4.21
CA GLU A 121 12.48 -0.76 -3.15
C GLU A 121 12.07 -1.59 -1.94
N SER A 122 13.02 -1.89 -1.07
CA SER A 122 12.75 -2.73 0.09
C SER A 122 13.50 -2.25 1.32
N HIS A 123 13.02 -2.71 2.47
CA HIS A 123 13.65 -2.47 3.77
C HIS A 123 13.82 -0.98 4.05
N ASP A 124 15.01 -0.55 4.43
CA ASP A 124 15.24 0.85 4.80
C ASP A 124 15.36 1.78 3.59
N GLY A 125 15.32 1.23 2.39
CA GLY A 125 15.30 2.05 1.18
C GLY A 125 13.90 2.54 0.81
N ILE A 126 12.87 2.09 1.51
CA ILE A 126 11.50 2.48 1.21
C ILE A 126 11.27 3.92 1.64
N GLU A 127 11.05 4.80 0.68
CA GLU A 127 10.80 6.23 0.92
C GLU A 127 9.84 6.75 -0.12
N VAL A 128 8.96 7.67 0.30
CA VAL A 128 8.05 8.33 -0.62
C VAL A 128 8.82 9.10 -1.69
N GLU A 129 9.93 9.70 -1.28
CA GLU A 129 10.74 10.51 -2.19
C GLU A 129 11.19 9.72 -3.43
N GLY A 130 11.47 8.42 -3.26
CA GLY A 130 11.90 7.59 -4.38
C GLY A 130 10.85 7.41 -5.47
N LEU A 131 9.58 7.58 -5.11
CA LEU A 131 8.50 7.45 -6.07
C LEU A 131 8.33 8.68 -6.95
N LYS A 132 8.73 9.84 -6.45
CA LYS A 132 8.37 11.11 -7.08
C LYS A 132 8.91 11.27 -8.48
N ARG A 133 10.07 10.71 -8.77
CA ARG A 133 10.64 10.86 -10.10
C ARG A 133 9.98 9.97 -11.15
N PHE A 134 9.08 9.08 -10.73
CA PHE A 134 8.33 8.22 -11.65
C PHE A 134 6.89 8.68 -11.80
N LEU A 135 6.49 9.72 -11.09
CA LEU A 135 5.12 10.25 -11.10
C LEU A 135 5.04 11.70 -11.68
#